data_5af87c948dfb194f07c5dbad2a93fb90
#
_entry.id   5af87c948dfb194f07c5dbad2a93fb90
#
_cell.length_a   1.000
_cell.length_b   1.000
_cell.length_c   1.000
_cell.angle_alpha   90.00
_cell.angle_beta   90.00
_cell.angle_gamma   90.00
#
_symmetry.space_group_name_H-M   'P 1'
#
loop_
_entity.id
_entity.type
_entity.pdbx_description
1 polymer ?
#
loop_
_entity_poly.entity_id
_entity_poly.type
_entity_poly.pdbx_seq_one_letter_code
_entity_poly.pdbx_strand_id
1 'polypeptide(L)'
;DVFNKYFQNLHQCFTDYKEQYDFLKTFVKKIHIGPFNIQKYLPGDHFARLHTERTGMLNIHRIFAWMTYLNDVDDGGTTDFDYYKVQVKPEVGKTLIWPAEWTHAHRGTVLKGGKKYIITGWFHFTN
;
A
#
# COMPACT_ATOMS: atom_id res chain seq x y z
N ASP A 1 15.26 15.69 -6.17
CA ASP A 1 15.55 14.47 -5.44
C ASP A 1 14.51 13.42 -5.82
N VAL A 2 14.93 12.17 -5.88
CA VAL A 2 14.08 11.05 -6.35
C VAL A 2 12.87 10.81 -5.45
N PHE A 3 13.03 10.98 -4.14
CA PHE A 3 11.91 10.82 -3.21
C PHE A 3 10.88 11.94 -3.35
N ASN A 4 11.32 13.17 -3.56
CA ASN A 4 10.38 14.27 -3.78
C ASN A 4 9.51 14.01 -5.01
N LYS A 5 10.11 13.56 -6.10
CA LYS A 5 9.36 13.21 -7.31
C LYS A 5 8.40 12.06 -7.07
N TYR A 6 8.85 11.02 -6.36
CA TYR A 6 7.99 9.89 -6.01
C TYR A 6 6.77 10.34 -5.20
N PHE A 7 6.98 11.15 -4.17
CA PHE A 7 5.88 11.60 -3.31
C PHE A 7 4.94 12.58 -4.01
N GLN A 8 5.41 13.38 -4.97
CA GLN A 8 4.54 14.17 -5.83
C GLN A 8 3.62 13.26 -6.65
N ASN A 9 4.15 12.19 -7.22
CA ASN A 9 3.36 11.22 -7.97
C ASN A 9 2.38 10.46 -7.07
N LEU A 10 2.81 10.08 -5.87
CA LEU A 10 1.94 9.43 -4.89
C LEU A 10 0.79 10.36 -4.50
N HIS A 11 1.07 11.64 -4.31
CA HIS A 11 0.03 12.63 -4.01
C HIS A 11 -1.00 12.72 -5.15
N GLN A 12 -0.56 12.67 -6.39
CA GLN A 12 -1.47 12.64 -7.54
C GLN A 12 -2.32 11.36 -7.52
N CYS A 13 -1.74 10.21 -7.23
CA CYS A 13 -2.50 8.96 -7.08
C CYS A 13 -3.57 9.08 -5.99
N PHE A 14 -3.25 9.73 -4.87
CA PHE A 14 -4.20 9.94 -3.79
C PHE A 14 -5.33 10.89 -4.21
N THR A 15 -5.01 11.93 -4.96
CA THR A 15 -6.03 12.83 -5.53
C THR A 15 -6.98 12.07 -6.44
N ASP A 16 -6.46 11.22 -7.31
CA ASP A 16 -7.26 10.37 -8.20
C ASP A 16 -8.13 9.39 -7.39
N TYR A 17 -7.58 8.83 -6.33
CA TYR A 17 -8.32 7.94 -5.42
C TYR A 17 -9.52 8.66 -4.79
N LYS A 18 -9.31 9.88 -4.28
CA LYS A 18 -10.41 10.68 -3.71
C LYS A 18 -11.48 11.04 -4.74
N GLU A 19 -11.08 11.26 -5.99
CA GLU A 19 -12.05 11.54 -7.06
C GLU A 19 -12.97 10.34 -7.32
N GLN A 20 -12.47 9.12 -7.12
CA GLN A 20 -13.29 7.91 -7.26
C GLN A 20 -14.25 7.71 -6.09
N TYR A 21 -13.96 8.30 -4.94
CA TYR A 21 -14.72 8.11 -3.69
C TYR A 21 -15.04 9.47 -3.09
N ASP A 22 -16.00 10.16 -3.66
CA ASP A 22 -16.34 11.57 -3.32
C ASP A 22 -16.55 11.81 -1.82
N PHE A 23 -17.08 10.82 -1.12
CA PHE A 23 -17.31 10.95 0.32
C PHE A 23 -16.03 11.30 1.08
N LEU A 24 -14.88 10.82 0.61
CA LEU A 24 -13.59 11.11 1.25
C LEU A 24 -13.29 12.61 1.29
N LYS A 25 -13.76 13.36 0.31
CA LYS A 25 -13.56 14.81 0.27
C LYS A 25 -14.24 15.54 1.41
N THR A 26 -15.22 14.91 2.06
CA THR A 26 -15.99 15.53 3.15
C THR A 26 -15.22 15.55 4.47
N PHE A 27 -14.30 14.61 4.70
CA PHE A 27 -13.59 14.52 5.96
C PHE A 27 -12.06 14.40 5.85
N VAL A 28 -11.53 13.97 4.72
CA VAL A 28 -10.08 13.89 4.50
C VAL A 28 -9.59 15.20 3.92
N LYS A 29 -9.38 16.19 4.79
CA LYS A 29 -8.94 17.55 4.38
C LYS A 29 -7.44 17.64 4.22
N LYS A 30 -6.72 17.06 5.15
CA LYS A 30 -5.26 17.00 5.19
C LYS A 30 -4.83 15.59 5.49
N ILE A 31 -3.76 15.17 4.85
CA ILE A 31 -3.09 13.91 5.15
C ILE A 31 -1.62 14.16 5.40
N HIS A 32 -1.02 13.28 6.16
CA HIS A 32 0.40 13.29 6.44
C HIS A 32 1.00 11.94 6.02
N ILE A 33 2.12 12.01 5.32
CA ILE A 33 2.93 10.83 5.01
C ILE A 33 4.03 10.78 6.08
N GLY A 34 3.96 9.77 6.93
CA GLY A 34 4.95 9.54 7.97
C GLY A 34 6.10 8.66 7.50
N PRO A 35 6.71 7.92 8.42
CA PRO A 35 7.76 6.96 8.07
C PRO A 35 7.26 5.95 7.03
N PHE A 36 8.15 5.56 6.14
CA PHE A 36 7.87 4.59 5.09
C PHE A 36 9.00 3.56 5.00
N ASN A 37 8.75 2.45 4.31
CA ASN A 37 9.70 1.37 4.15
C ASN A 37 9.99 1.11 2.68
N ILE A 38 11.24 0.79 2.38
CA ILE A 38 11.62 0.13 1.13
C ILE A 38 11.98 -1.30 1.50
N GLN A 39 11.32 -2.26 0.87
CA GLN A 39 11.46 -3.68 1.20
C GLN A 39 11.94 -4.46 -0.02
N LYS A 40 12.84 -5.40 0.23
CA LYS A 40 13.34 -6.34 -0.77
C LYS A 40 12.93 -7.75 -0.37
N TYR A 41 12.38 -8.48 -1.32
CA TYR A 41 12.03 -9.89 -1.16
C TYR A 41 12.87 -10.73 -2.10
N LEU A 42 13.35 -11.85 -1.59
CA LEU A 42 14.04 -12.90 -2.34
C LEU A 42 13.13 -14.13 -2.45
N PRO A 43 13.42 -15.07 -3.36
CA PRO A 43 12.61 -16.29 -3.47
C PRO A 43 12.45 -16.98 -2.11
N GLY A 44 11.21 -17.32 -1.77
CA GLY A 44 10.83 -17.87 -0.47
C GLY A 44 10.35 -16.83 0.53
N ASP A 45 10.65 -15.56 0.34
CA ASP A 45 10.17 -14.50 1.22
C ASP A 45 8.69 -14.21 0.98
N HIS A 46 8.01 -13.80 2.03
CA HIS A 46 6.57 -13.50 2.00
C HIS A 46 6.19 -12.60 3.17
N PHE A 47 4.98 -12.11 3.11
CA PHE A 47 4.27 -11.53 4.25
C PHE A 47 2.92 -12.25 4.35
N ALA A 48 2.97 -13.54 4.64
CA ALA A 48 1.83 -14.46 4.49
C ALA A 48 0.75 -14.30 5.55
N ARG A 49 1.04 -13.62 6.66
CA ARG A 49 0.05 -13.40 7.71
C ARG A 49 -1.03 -12.44 7.19
N LEU A 50 -2.28 -12.90 7.24
CA LEU A 50 -3.42 -12.02 6.98
C LEU A 50 -3.47 -10.93 8.04
N HIS A 51 -3.49 -9.66 7.63
CA HIS A 51 -3.41 -8.53 8.55
C HIS A 51 -4.12 -7.30 8.02
N THR A 52 -4.35 -6.36 8.92
CA THR A 52 -4.81 -5.01 8.62
C THR A 52 -3.82 -3.99 9.18
N GLU A 53 -3.91 -2.74 8.72
CA GLU A 53 -2.95 -1.70 9.10
C GLU A 53 -3.34 -0.97 10.38
N ARG A 54 -4.59 -1.04 10.77
CA ARG A 54 -5.10 -0.41 11.98
C ARG A 54 -5.62 -1.49 12.93
N THR A 55 -4.92 -1.68 14.04
CA THR A 55 -5.18 -2.79 14.97
C THR A 55 -5.35 -2.34 16.41
N GLY A 56 -5.13 -1.06 16.71
CA GLY A 56 -5.22 -0.56 18.09
C GLY A 56 -4.92 0.92 18.16
N MET A 57 -4.84 1.42 19.38
CA MET A 57 -4.68 2.85 19.64
C MET A 57 -3.38 3.44 19.10
N LEU A 58 -2.31 2.64 19.04
CA LEU A 58 -1.00 3.12 18.59
C LEU A 58 -0.98 3.45 17.09
N ASN A 59 -1.86 2.86 16.30
CA ASN A 59 -1.92 3.07 14.86
C ASN A 59 -3.29 3.55 14.37
N ILE A 60 -4.13 4.03 15.28
CA ILE A 60 -5.48 4.50 14.97
C ILE A 60 -5.49 5.67 13.97
N HIS A 61 -4.42 6.45 13.92
CA HIS A 61 -4.26 7.61 13.04
C HIS A 61 -4.04 7.24 11.57
N ARG A 62 -3.78 5.97 11.26
CA ARG A 62 -3.64 5.51 9.87
C ARG A 62 -5.00 5.50 9.19
N ILE A 63 -5.13 6.20 8.05
CA ILE A 63 -6.37 6.21 7.27
C ILE A 63 -6.27 5.21 6.13
N PHE A 64 -5.18 5.28 5.38
CA PHE A 64 -4.93 4.44 4.21
C PHE A 64 -3.53 3.88 4.27
N ALA A 65 -3.36 2.72 3.67
CA ALA A 65 -2.05 2.22 3.28
C ALA A 65 -1.79 2.55 1.81
N TRP A 66 -0.52 2.69 1.46
CA TRP A 66 -0.10 2.83 0.08
C TRP A 66 1.13 1.97 -0.18
N MET A 67 1.25 1.49 -1.41
CA MET A 67 2.38 0.67 -1.82
C MET A 67 2.58 0.82 -3.32
N THR A 68 3.85 0.89 -3.74
CA THR A 68 4.22 0.86 -5.14
C THR A 68 5.20 -0.28 -5.38
N TYR A 69 4.94 -1.09 -6.39
CA TYR A 69 5.91 -2.07 -6.87
C TYR A 69 7.01 -1.36 -7.66
N LEU A 70 8.25 -1.64 -7.33
CA LEU A 70 9.41 -0.97 -7.93
C LEU A 70 10.02 -1.76 -9.09
N ASN A 71 9.55 -2.99 -9.31
CA ASN A 71 9.97 -3.84 -10.43
C ASN A 71 8.87 -4.82 -10.82
N ASP A 72 9.01 -5.40 -12.01
CA ASP A 72 8.15 -6.48 -12.45
C ASP A 72 8.54 -7.79 -11.78
N VAL A 73 7.53 -8.61 -11.44
CA VAL A 73 7.70 -9.95 -10.88
C VAL A 73 6.77 -10.90 -11.61
N ASP A 74 7.32 -11.98 -12.14
CA ASP A 74 6.55 -12.94 -12.95
C ASP A 74 6.04 -14.14 -12.16
N ASP A 75 6.62 -14.42 -10.98
CA ASP A 75 6.35 -15.67 -10.27
C ASP A 75 6.15 -15.42 -8.76
N GLY A 76 4.90 -15.37 -8.36
CA GLY A 76 4.50 -15.16 -6.97
C GLY A 76 4.60 -13.71 -6.52
N GLY A 77 4.71 -13.50 -5.23
CA GLY A 77 4.89 -12.17 -4.64
C GLY A 77 3.71 -11.24 -4.78
N THR A 78 2.50 -11.76 -5.00
CA THR A 78 1.28 -10.97 -5.16
C THR A 78 0.81 -10.39 -3.83
N THR A 79 -0.02 -9.34 -3.91
CA THR A 79 -0.75 -8.80 -2.77
C THR A 79 -2.20 -9.24 -2.89
N ASP A 80 -2.68 -10.00 -1.90
CA ASP A 80 -4.01 -10.58 -1.93
C ASP A 80 -4.91 -9.94 -0.88
N PHE A 81 -6.05 -9.40 -1.32
CA PHE A 81 -7.10 -8.86 -0.45
C PHE A 81 -8.16 -9.93 -0.26
N ASP A 82 -8.21 -10.48 0.96
CA ASP A 82 -8.93 -11.73 1.23
C ASP A 82 -10.45 -11.60 1.03
N TYR A 83 -11.08 -10.59 1.60
CA TYR A 83 -12.53 -10.43 1.53
C TYR A 83 -13.02 -10.10 0.12
N TYR A 84 -12.23 -9.37 -0.65
CA TYR A 84 -12.60 -8.96 -2.00
C TYR A 84 -12.19 -9.98 -3.06
N LYS A 85 -11.41 -11.00 -2.68
CA LYS A 85 -10.88 -12.01 -3.61
C LYS A 85 -10.09 -11.37 -4.76
N VAL A 86 -9.36 -10.31 -4.45
CA VAL A 86 -8.51 -9.59 -5.40
C VAL A 86 -7.07 -9.97 -5.17
N GLN A 87 -6.41 -10.39 -6.23
CA GLN A 87 -4.99 -10.68 -6.25
C GLN A 87 -4.30 -9.69 -7.18
N VAL A 88 -3.32 -8.96 -6.65
CA VAL A 88 -2.59 -7.95 -7.41
C VAL A 88 -1.20 -8.45 -7.73
N LYS A 89 -0.91 -8.56 -9.02
CA LYS A 89 0.41 -8.95 -9.52
C LYS A 89 1.37 -7.75 -9.47
N PRO A 90 2.61 -7.94 -8.99
CA PRO A 90 3.61 -6.89 -9.03
C PRO A 90 3.97 -6.48 -10.46
N GLU A 91 3.83 -5.20 -10.75
CA GLU A 91 4.24 -4.59 -12.01
C GLU A 91 4.89 -3.25 -11.68
N VAL A 92 6.01 -2.93 -12.32
CA VAL A 92 6.75 -1.70 -12.04
C VAL A 92 5.86 -0.47 -12.15
N GLY A 93 5.89 0.37 -11.12
CA GLY A 93 5.12 1.62 -11.07
C GLY A 93 3.66 1.46 -10.66
N LYS A 94 3.15 0.24 -10.53
CA LYS A 94 1.78 0.03 -10.05
C LYS A 94 1.68 0.44 -8.59
N THR A 95 0.77 1.37 -8.30
CA THR A 95 0.53 1.88 -6.94
C THR A 95 -0.85 1.45 -6.46
N LEU A 96 -0.87 0.92 -5.25
CA LEU A 96 -2.09 0.52 -4.55
C LEU A 96 -2.34 1.50 -3.40
N ILE A 97 -3.60 1.89 -3.23
CA ILE A 97 -4.07 2.65 -2.07
C ILE A 97 -5.32 1.93 -1.56
N TRP A 98 -5.36 1.66 -0.26
CA TRP A 98 -6.51 1.00 0.34
C TRP A 98 -6.75 1.49 1.77
N PRO A 99 -8.01 1.41 2.26
CA PRO A 99 -8.31 1.78 3.64
C PRO A 99 -7.52 0.92 4.64
N ALA A 100 -7.05 1.54 5.71
CA ALA A 100 -6.29 0.86 6.76
C ALA A 100 -7.17 -0.01 7.66
N GLU A 101 -8.34 -0.45 7.19
CA GLU A 101 -9.38 -1.13 7.95
C GLU A 101 -9.33 -2.64 7.79
N TRP A 102 -9.94 -3.35 8.75
CA TRP A 102 -10.08 -4.81 8.70
C TRP A 102 -10.78 -5.32 7.44
N THR A 103 -11.64 -4.48 6.83
CA THR A 103 -12.33 -4.81 5.57
C THR A 103 -11.37 -5.08 4.41
N HIS A 104 -10.16 -4.55 4.51
CA HIS A 104 -9.09 -4.73 3.52
C HIS A 104 -7.93 -5.57 4.07
N ALA A 105 -8.28 -6.57 4.89
CA ALA A 105 -7.30 -7.55 5.34
C ALA A 105 -6.60 -8.18 4.13
N HIS A 106 -5.28 -8.26 4.18
CA HIS A 106 -4.47 -8.68 3.04
C HIS A 106 -3.23 -9.44 3.48
N ARG A 107 -2.58 -10.06 2.51
CA ARG A 107 -1.30 -10.75 2.69
C ARG A 107 -0.44 -10.62 1.45
N GLY A 108 0.88 -10.77 1.63
CA GLY A 108 1.82 -10.91 0.53
C GLY A 108 2.15 -12.38 0.33
N THR A 109 1.91 -12.91 -0.86
CA THR A 109 2.20 -14.32 -1.16
C THR A 109 3.69 -14.58 -1.35
N VAL A 110 4.09 -15.84 -1.30
CA VAL A 110 5.48 -16.25 -1.45
C VAL A 110 6.01 -15.84 -2.81
N LEU A 111 7.15 -15.14 -2.82
CA LEU A 111 7.92 -14.91 -4.03
C LEU A 111 8.56 -16.23 -4.46
N LYS A 112 8.29 -16.68 -5.67
CA LYS A 112 8.77 -17.96 -6.18
C LYS A 112 10.02 -17.80 -7.04
N GLY A 113 10.16 -16.69 -7.73
CA GLY A 113 11.32 -16.43 -8.57
C GLY A 113 11.63 -14.96 -8.69
N GLY A 114 12.88 -14.62 -9.00
CA GLY A 114 13.33 -13.25 -9.17
C GLY A 114 13.51 -12.50 -7.86
N LYS A 115 13.40 -11.20 -7.91
CA LYS A 115 13.45 -10.29 -6.76
C LYS A 115 12.23 -9.39 -6.80
N LYS A 116 11.74 -8.99 -5.64
CA LYS A 116 10.63 -8.05 -5.52
C LYS A 116 11.05 -6.88 -4.64
N TYR A 117 10.86 -5.68 -5.16
CA TYR A 117 11.09 -4.45 -4.40
C TYR A 117 9.79 -3.66 -4.31
N ILE A 118 9.48 -3.17 -3.12
CA ILE A 118 8.34 -2.29 -2.90
C ILE A 118 8.75 -1.08 -2.06
N ILE A 119 8.02 0.02 -2.24
CA ILE A 119 8.00 1.13 -1.30
C ILE A 119 6.59 1.19 -0.73
N THR A 120 6.46 1.31 0.59
CA THR A 120 5.17 1.23 1.27
C THR A 120 5.13 2.10 2.52
N GLY A 121 3.95 2.58 2.85
CA GLY A 121 3.71 3.40 4.04
C GLY A 121 2.22 3.66 4.24
N TRP A 122 1.93 4.73 4.95
CA TRP A 122 0.56 5.08 5.34
C TRP A 122 0.28 6.56 5.11
N PHE A 123 -1.00 6.87 4.87
CA PHE A 123 -1.52 8.22 5.02
C PHE A 123 -2.17 8.32 6.40
N HIS A 124 -1.82 9.36 7.14
CA HIS A 124 -2.24 9.58 8.52
C HIS A 124 -3.18 10.77 8.62
N PHE A 125 -4.09 10.70 9.59
CA PHE A 125 -4.79 11.90 10.04
C PHE A 125 -3.80 12.92 10.60
N THR A 126 -4.12 14.20 10.42
CA THR A 126 -3.38 15.30 11.03
C THR A 126 -4.28 16.05 12.00
N ASN A 127 -3.67 16.67 12.96
CA ASN A 127 -4.39 17.56 13.87
C ASN A 127 -4.86 18.84 13.15
#